data_b607c737496f958b34577dcc1b1e7458
#
_entry.id   b607c737496f958b34577dcc1b1e7458
#
_cell.length_a   1.000
_cell.length_b   1.000
_cell.length_c   1.000
_cell.angle_alpha   90.00
_cell.angle_beta   90.00
_cell.angle_gamma   90.00
#
_symmetry.space_group_name_H-M   'P 1'
#
loop_
_entity.id
_entity.type
_entity.pdbx_description
1 polymer ?
#
loop_
_entity_poly.entity_id
_entity_poly.type
_entity_poly.pdbx_seq_one_letter_code
_entity_poly.pdbx_strand_id
1 'polypeptide(L)'
;FSRSHPWPEEWLEECKKNYDIDTLEDLISSEWMKMICEQVDQTLNDLEMIRTEALKVANSPYGPWMYADALEQDGEILKQLSKGNDYAEYARRFLNIRKFAVLSRKKDEEVSDEKREQVKLLRDQIKKGIASLQEQYFYQSPQEMLEELKAGKVSAQMLLMLASEFGLRFTEKKRERNLLDFSDLEHLALQILVKKENGNVVPGEAALAFSKQFEEIMIDEYQDSNLIQEAIL
;
A
#
# COMPACT_ATOMS: atom_id res chain seq x y z
N PHE A 1 5.80 -4.31 17.64
CA PHE A 1 5.71 -4.84 16.28
C PHE A 1 6.43 -6.19 16.15
N SER A 2 7.77 -6.27 16.37
CA SER A 2 8.50 -7.53 16.15
C SER A 2 7.94 -8.72 16.94
N ARG A 3 7.48 -8.52 18.18
CA ARG A 3 6.90 -9.58 19.01
C ARG A 3 5.49 -10.03 18.60
N SER A 4 4.80 -9.25 17.78
CA SER A 4 3.51 -9.64 17.20
C SER A 4 3.67 -10.37 15.87
N HIS A 5 4.93 -10.54 15.38
CA HIS A 5 5.21 -11.29 14.17
C HIS A 5 5.47 -12.77 14.49
N PRO A 6 4.96 -13.73 13.70
CA PRO A 6 5.16 -15.17 13.95
C PRO A 6 6.65 -15.57 13.99
N TRP A 7 7.47 -14.93 13.17
CA TRP A 7 8.93 -15.14 13.08
C TRP A 7 9.67 -13.82 13.21
N PRO A 8 9.81 -13.25 14.41
CA PRO A 8 10.31 -11.90 14.62
C PRO A 8 11.77 -11.71 14.18
N GLU A 9 12.61 -12.72 14.34
CA GLU A 9 14.03 -12.65 13.95
C GLU A 9 14.20 -12.61 12.43
N GLU A 10 13.49 -13.48 11.72
CA GLU A 10 13.50 -13.51 10.25
C GLU A 10 12.95 -12.21 9.67
N TRP A 11 11.85 -11.72 10.24
CA TRP A 11 11.26 -10.46 9.82
C TRP A 11 12.19 -9.26 10.04
N LEU A 12 12.90 -9.19 11.18
CA LEU A 12 13.88 -8.14 11.43
C LEU A 12 15.07 -8.20 10.46
N GLU A 13 15.54 -9.41 10.10
CA GLU A 13 16.58 -9.57 9.08
C GLU A 13 16.08 -9.18 7.68
N GLU A 14 14.85 -9.46 7.34
CA GLU A 14 14.23 -9.00 6.09
C GLU A 14 14.10 -7.48 6.07
N CYS A 15 13.66 -6.87 7.16
CA CYS A 15 13.64 -5.42 7.31
C CYS A 15 15.03 -4.80 7.10
N LYS A 16 16.11 -5.41 7.62
CA LYS A 16 17.48 -4.91 7.38
C LYS A 16 17.85 -4.97 5.90
N LYS A 17 17.52 -6.07 5.21
CA LYS A 17 17.79 -6.22 3.77
C LYS A 17 17.07 -5.17 2.95
N ASN A 18 15.85 -4.78 3.33
CA ASN A 18 15.09 -3.74 2.65
C ASN A 18 15.79 -2.35 2.69
N TYR A 19 16.75 -2.13 3.60
CA TYR A 19 17.60 -0.94 3.63
C TYR A 19 18.94 -1.12 2.88
N ASP A 20 19.21 -2.28 2.28
CA ASP A 20 20.40 -2.51 1.46
C ASP A 20 20.19 -2.01 0.02
N ILE A 21 19.83 -0.73 -0.09
CA ILE A 21 19.60 -0.02 -1.35
C ILE A 21 20.79 0.91 -1.56
N ASP A 22 21.66 0.57 -2.53
CA ASP A 22 22.87 1.33 -2.81
C ASP A 22 22.86 1.99 -4.19
N THR A 23 22.02 1.50 -5.11
CA THR A 23 21.90 2.02 -6.46
C THR A 23 20.47 2.47 -6.78
N LEU A 24 20.32 3.28 -7.82
CA LEU A 24 19.00 3.68 -8.31
C LEU A 24 18.20 2.47 -8.83
N GLU A 25 18.88 1.48 -9.38
CA GLU A 25 18.26 0.24 -9.88
C GLU A 25 17.70 -0.58 -8.71
N ASP A 26 18.46 -0.70 -7.60
CA ASP A 26 17.99 -1.36 -6.37
C ASP A 26 16.74 -0.67 -5.84
N LEU A 27 16.74 0.68 -5.80
CA LEU A 27 15.59 1.46 -5.36
C LEU A 27 14.37 1.20 -6.23
N ILE A 28 14.48 1.34 -7.55
CA ILE A 28 13.35 1.21 -8.49
C ILE A 28 12.80 -0.23 -8.48
N SER A 29 13.65 -1.23 -8.32
CA SER A 29 13.26 -2.65 -8.26
C SER A 29 12.76 -3.10 -6.89
N SER A 30 12.88 -2.26 -5.86
CA SER A 30 12.47 -2.60 -4.50
C SER A 30 10.96 -2.90 -4.39
N GLU A 31 10.58 -3.72 -3.41
CA GLU A 31 9.17 -4.00 -3.12
C GLU A 31 8.39 -2.72 -2.77
N TRP A 32 9.02 -1.76 -2.11
CA TRP A 32 8.39 -0.47 -1.79
C TRP A 32 7.94 0.26 -3.05
N MET A 33 8.82 0.31 -4.07
CA MET A 33 8.49 0.99 -5.33
C MET A 33 7.43 0.24 -6.13
N LYS A 34 7.41 -1.09 -6.07
CA LYS A 34 6.34 -1.89 -6.68
C LYS A 34 4.99 -1.60 -6.01
N MET A 35 4.93 -1.60 -4.67
CA MET A 35 3.72 -1.25 -3.93
C MET A 35 3.21 0.16 -4.26
N ILE A 36 4.13 1.14 -4.38
CA ILE A 36 3.77 2.50 -4.81
C ILE A 36 3.19 2.48 -6.22
N CYS A 37 3.81 1.78 -7.17
CA CYS A 37 3.30 1.67 -8.53
C CYS A 37 1.90 1.03 -8.58
N GLU A 38 1.66 -0.04 -7.83
CA GLU A 38 0.35 -0.68 -7.72
C GLU A 38 -0.71 0.28 -7.15
N GLN A 39 -0.37 1.03 -6.10
CA GLN A 39 -1.27 2.03 -5.52
C GLN A 39 -1.57 3.18 -6.50
N VAL A 40 -0.57 3.61 -7.26
CA VAL A 40 -0.73 4.62 -8.32
C VAL A 40 -1.65 4.11 -9.41
N ASP A 41 -1.44 2.88 -9.90
CA ASP A 41 -2.28 2.25 -10.91
C ASP A 41 -3.74 2.13 -10.46
N GLN A 42 -3.96 1.65 -9.25
CA GLN A 42 -5.29 1.53 -8.69
C GLN A 42 -5.98 2.90 -8.62
N THR A 43 -5.29 3.90 -8.09
CA THR A 43 -5.84 5.26 -7.99
C THR A 43 -6.16 5.85 -9.36
N LEU A 44 -5.28 5.69 -10.37
CA LEU A 44 -5.52 6.18 -11.73
C LEU A 44 -6.73 5.50 -12.38
N ASN A 45 -6.93 4.19 -12.13
CA ASN A 45 -8.10 3.46 -12.59
C ASN A 45 -9.39 4.01 -11.95
N ASP A 46 -9.38 4.29 -10.65
CA ASP A 46 -10.52 4.88 -9.94
C ASP A 46 -10.85 6.27 -10.50
N LEU A 47 -9.83 7.09 -10.76
CA LEU A 47 -10.00 8.41 -11.36
C LEU A 47 -10.58 8.33 -12.79
N GLU A 48 -10.20 7.32 -13.57
CA GLU A 48 -10.78 7.09 -14.90
C GLU A 48 -12.25 6.66 -14.79
N MET A 49 -12.64 5.90 -13.78
CA MET A 49 -14.05 5.58 -13.52
C MET A 49 -14.86 6.84 -13.18
N ILE A 50 -14.31 7.72 -12.33
CA ILE A 50 -14.92 9.01 -11.99
C ILE A 50 -15.07 9.89 -13.24
N ARG A 51 -14.04 9.94 -14.11
CA ARG A 51 -14.10 10.68 -15.37
C ARG A 51 -15.19 10.15 -16.30
N THR A 52 -15.29 8.82 -16.40
CA THR A 52 -16.30 8.17 -17.23
C THR A 52 -17.70 8.51 -16.74
N GLU A 53 -17.91 8.54 -15.43
CA GLU A 53 -19.18 8.96 -14.83
C GLU A 53 -19.48 10.44 -15.13
N ALA A 54 -18.48 11.33 -14.97
CA ALA A 54 -18.63 12.74 -15.32
C ALA A 54 -19.03 12.93 -16.80
N LEU A 55 -18.45 12.14 -17.71
CA LEU A 55 -18.77 12.18 -19.13
C LEU A 55 -20.19 11.68 -19.43
N LYS A 56 -20.66 10.64 -18.72
CA LYS A 56 -22.05 10.16 -18.82
C LYS A 56 -23.04 11.24 -18.38
N VAL A 57 -22.77 11.92 -17.25
CA VAL A 57 -23.61 13.02 -16.78
C VAL A 57 -23.60 14.16 -17.78
N ALA A 58 -22.44 14.54 -18.31
CA ALA A 58 -22.32 15.60 -19.30
C ALA A 58 -23.15 15.34 -20.57
N ASN A 59 -23.18 14.09 -21.06
CA ASN A 59 -23.88 13.67 -22.26
C ASN A 59 -25.35 13.20 -22.02
N SER A 60 -25.82 13.25 -20.76
CA SER A 60 -27.21 12.89 -20.44
C SER A 60 -28.19 14.00 -20.85
N PRO A 61 -29.52 13.72 -20.94
CA PRO A 61 -30.54 14.77 -21.19
C PRO A 61 -30.39 15.93 -20.18
N TYR A 62 -30.40 17.15 -20.67
CA TYR A 62 -30.13 18.37 -19.86
C TYR A 62 -28.74 18.42 -19.19
N GLY A 63 -27.78 17.56 -19.62
CA GLY A 63 -26.43 17.55 -19.12
C GLY A 63 -25.57 18.67 -19.74
N PRO A 64 -24.45 19.05 -19.10
CA PRO A 64 -23.55 20.08 -19.59
C PRO A 64 -22.64 19.55 -20.71
N TRP A 65 -23.20 19.22 -21.84
CA TRP A 65 -22.52 18.65 -23.04
C TRP A 65 -21.28 19.47 -23.45
N MET A 66 -21.30 20.77 -23.22
CA MET A 66 -20.17 21.67 -23.51
C MET A 66 -18.92 21.38 -22.66
N TYR A 67 -18.99 20.49 -21.66
CA TYR A 67 -17.87 20.07 -20.83
C TYR A 67 -17.23 18.77 -21.36
N ALA A 68 -17.87 18.06 -22.31
CA ALA A 68 -17.40 16.77 -22.81
C ALA A 68 -15.96 16.84 -23.36
N ASP A 69 -15.64 17.83 -24.20
CA ASP A 69 -14.30 17.98 -24.77
C ASP A 69 -13.21 18.12 -23.69
N ALA A 70 -13.50 18.85 -22.59
CA ALA A 70 -12.55 18.99 -21.49
C ALA A 70 -12.38 17.69 -20.71
N LEU A 71 -13.44 16.90 -20.54
CA LEU A 71 -13.40 15.60 -19.89
C LEU A 71 -12.67 14.55 -20.74
N GLU A 72 -12.79 14.62 -22.08
CA GLU A 72 -12.01 13.79 -22.99
C GLU A 72 -10.51 14.11 -22.91
N GLN A 73 -10.14 15.39 -22.86
CA GLN A 73 -8.75 15.80 -22.65
C GLN A 73 -8.22 15.37 -21.27
N ASP A 74 -9.05 15.39 -20.23
CA ASP A 74 -8.68 14.85 -18.92
C ASP A 74 -8.40 13.34 -19.01
N GLY A 75 -9.17 12.60 -19.84
CA GLY A 75 -8.91 11.18 -20.13
C GLY A 75 -7.57 10.92 -20.80
N GLU A 76 -7.16 11.79 -21.72
CA GLU A 76 -5.82 11.68 -22.32
C GLU A 76 -4.69 11.91 -21.30
N ILE A 77 -4.91 12.78 -20.30
CA ILE A 77 -3.97 12.98 -19.20
C ILE A 77 -3.88 11.68 -18.37
N LEU A 78 -5.01 11.13 -17.92
CA LEU A 78 -5.04 9.88 -17.14
C LEU A 78 -4.39 8.73 -17.91
N LYS A 79 -4.71 8.57 -19.19
CA LYS A 79 -4.11 7.55 -20.07
C LYS A 79 -2.60 7.73 -20.27
N GLN A 80 -2.10 8.96 -20.28
CA GLN A 80 -0.65 9.20 -20.32
C GLN A 80 0.02 8.84 -19.01
N LEU A 81 -0.64 9.09 -17.87
CA LEU A 81 -0.12 8.72 -16.55
C LEU A 81 -0.10 7.21 -16.36
N SER A 82 -1.17 6.48 -16.75
CA SER A 82 -1.32 5.02 -16.55
C SER A 82 -0.37 4.14 -17.37
N LYS A 83 0.53 4.69 -18.17
CA LYS A 83 1.47 3.91 -18.99
C LYS A 83 2.84 3.68 -18.34
N GLY A 84 3.00 3.98 -17.05
CA GLY A 84 4.23 3.73 -16.33
C GLY A 84 4.45 2.22 -16.12
N ASN A 85 5.67 1.73 -16.36
CA ASN A 85 6.03 0.34 -16.10
C ASN A 85 6.83 0.21 -14.80
N ASP A 86 7.41 1.30 -14.33
CA ASP A 86 8.18 1.38 -13.09
C ASP A 86 8.07 2.78 -12.44
N TYR A 87 8.61 2.91 -11.24
CA TYR A 87 8.58 4.16 -10.50
C TYR A 87 9.25 5.32 -11.23
N ALA A 88 10.38 5.09 -11.90
CA ALA A 88 11.10 6.16 -12.61
C ALA A 88 10.28 6.69 -13.80
N GLU A 89 9.57 5.81 -14.50
CA GLU A 89 8.69 6.21 -15.59
C GLU A 89 7.46 6.97 -15.06
N TYR A 90 6.85 6.55 -13.97
CA TYR A 90 5.79 7.30 -13.29
C TYR A 90 6.28 8.68 -12.86
N ALA A 91 7.40 8.77 -12.14
CA ALA A 91 7.98 10.04 -11.70
C ALA A 91 8.17 11.03 -12.87
N ARG A 92 8.73 10.54 -14.00
CA ARG A 92 8.91 11.35 -15.21
C ARG A 92 7.58 11.84 -15.78
N ARG A 93 6.52 11.01 -15.77
CA ARG A 93 5.20 11.36 -16.29
C ARG A 93 4.49 12.38 -15.43
N PHE A 94 4.57 12.21 -14.10
CA PHE A 94 4.00 13.15 -13.15
C PHE A 94 4.69 14.51 -13.16
N LEU A 95 6.01 14.58 -13.44
CA LEU A 95 6.73 15.84 -13.66
C LEU A 95 6.28 16.58 -14.93
N ASN A 96 5.76 15.87 -15.93
CA ASN A 96 5.38 16.43 -17.23
C ASN A 96 3.86 16.46 -17.46
N ILE A 97 3.06 16.54 -16.40
CA ILE A 97 1.60 16.60 -16.50
C ILE A 97 1.18 17.84 -17.28
N ARG A 98 0.36 17.65 -18.30
CA ARG A 98 -0.25 18.75 -19.04
C ARG A 98 -1.28 19.49 -18.17
N LYS A 99 -1.42 20.79 -18.41
CA LYS A 99 -2.46 21.58 -17.74
C LYS A 99 -3.85 21.09 -18.14
N PHE A 100 -4.73 20.96 -17.18
CA PHE A 100 -6.14 20.65 -17.41
C PHE A 100 -6.80 21.73 -18.26
N ALA A 101 -7.60 21.32 -19.23
CA ALA A 101 -8.37 22.24 -20.04
C ALA A 101 -9.35 23.06 -19.21
N VAL A 102 -9.61 24.29 -19.64
CA VAL A 102 -10.63 25.14 -19.01
C VAL A 102 -12.00 24.66 -19.48
N LEU A 103 -12.95 24.52 -18.54
CA LEU A 103 -14.33 24.21 -18.89
C LEU A 103 -14.93 25.34 -19.74
N SER A 104 -15.73 24.96 -20.74
CA SER A 104 -16.41 25.91 -21.61
C SER A 104 -17.27 26.88 -20.81
N ARG A 105 -17.22 28.16 -21.14
CA ARG A 105 -18.08 29.22 -20.57
C ARG A 105 -19.43 29.37 -21.30
N LYS A 106 -19.69 28.50 -22.27
CA LYS A 106 -20.94 28.53 -23.04
C LYS A 106 -22.12 28.33 -22.08
N LYS A 107 -23.10 29.18 -22.20
CA LYS A 107 -24.37 29.06 -21.46
C LYS A 107 -25.40 28.41 -22.37
N ASP A 108 -26.18 27.53 -21.80
CA ASP A 108 -27.30 26.88 -22.44
C ASP A 108 -28.37 26.77 -21.37
N GLU A 109 -29.53 27.35 -21.63
CA GLU A 109 -30.65 27.44 -20.67
C GLU A 109 -31.34 26.09 -20.44
N GLU A 110 -31.17 25.12 -21.35
CA GLU A 110 -31.69 23.78 -21.20
C GLU A 110 -30.85 22.90 -20.27
N VAL A 111 -29.61 23.34 -19.95
CA VAL A 111 -28.72 22.57 -19.10
C VAL A 111 -29.05 22.75 -17.62
N SER A 112 -29.28 21.63 -16.92
CA SER A 112 -29.51 21.61 -15.48
C SER A 112 -28.29 22.14 -14.70
N ASP A 113 -28.51 23.08 -13.79
CA ASP A 113 -27.45 23.59 -12.91
C ASP A 113 -26.96 22.51 -11.94
N GLU A 114 -27.81 21.63 -11.49
CA GLU A 114 -27.44 20.48 -10.63
C GLU A 114 -26.43 19.56 -11.35
N LYS A 115 -26.71 19.15 -12.60
CA LYS A 115 -25.80 18.34 -13.39
C LYS A 115 -24.50 19.09 -13.72
N ARG A 116 -24.57 20.39 -13.90
CA ARG A 116 -23.39 21.23 -14.13
C ARG A 116 -22.45 21.21 -12.89
N GLU A 117 -23.03 21.36 -11.70
CA GLU A 117 -22.26 21.26 -10.46
C GLU A 117 -21.74 19.84 -10.19
N GLN A 118 -22.55 18.81 -10.47
CA GLN A 118 -22.12 17.42 -10.35
C GLN A 118 -20.86 17.12 -11.20
N VAL A 119 -20.87 17.53 -12.47
CA VAL A 119 -19.68 17.33 -13.35
C VAL A 119 -18.46 18.09 -12.83
N LYS A 120 -18.65 19.32 -12.32
CA LYS A 120 -17.53 20.07 -11.73
C LYS A 120 -16.95 19.36 -10.50
N LEU A 121 -17.79 18.86 -9.61
CA LEU A 121 -17.36 18.10 -8.40
C LEU A 121 -16.58 16.85 -8.77
N LEU A 122 -17.09 16.03 -9.71
CA LEU A 122 -16.39 14.85 -10.19
C LEU A 122 -15.05 15.21 -10.82
N ARG A 123 -15.01 16.25 -11.62
CA ARG A 123 -13.75 16.73 -12.23
C ARG A 123 -12.75 17.26 -11.20
N ASP A 124 -13.22 17.92 -10.16
CA ASP A 124 -12.37 18.38 -9.06
C ASP A 124 -11.79 17.22 -8.26
N GLN A 125 -12.53 16.11 -8.09
CA GLN A 125 -12.01 14.87 -7.51
C GLN A 125 -10.86 14.30 -8.34
N ILE A 126 -10.98 14.28 -9.68
CA ILE A 126 -9.90 13.83 -10.57
C ILE A 126 -8.64 14.67 -10.37
N LYS A 127 -8.77 16.00 -10.40
CA LYS A 127 -7.63 16.90 -10.22
C LYS A 127 -6.97 16.75 -8.86
N LYS A 128 -7.77 16.64 -7.80
CA LYS A 128 -7.27 16.43 -6.43
C LYS A 128 -6.59 15.08 -6.29
N GLY A 129 -7.13 14.02 -6.90
CA GLY A 129 -6.52 12.70 -6.88
C GLY A 129 -5.14 12.70 -7.54
N ILE A 130 -5.00 13.31 -8.72
CA ILE A 130 -3.70 13.44 -9.40
C ILE A 130 -2.72 14.29 -8.58
N ALA A 131 -3.18 15.42 -8.02
CA ALA A 131 -2.33 16.26 -7.17
C ALA A 131 -1.88 15.50 -5.90
N SER A 132 -2.77 14.74 -5.28
CA SER A 132 -2.44 13.91 -4.12
C SER A 132 -1.38 12.86 -4.44
N LEU A 133 -1.48 12.16 -5.58
CA LEU A 133 -0.43 11.22 -6.02
C LEU A 133 0.91 11.93 -6.21
N GLN A 134 0.90 13.13 -6.80
CA GLN A 134 2.12 13.91 -7.01
C GLN A 134 2.75 14.34 -5.68
N GLU A 135 1.96 14.82 -4.74
CA GLU A 135 2.43 15.26 -3.42
C GLU A 135 2.91 14.09 -2.53
N GLN A 136 2.29 12.91 -2.66
CA GLN A 136 2.62 11.76 -1.82
C GLN A 136 3.82 10.97 -2.35
N TYR A 137 3.90 10.76 -3.66
CA TYR A 137 4.84 9.80 -4.24
C TYR A 137 5.85 10.43 -5.21
N PHE A 138 5.55 11.59 -5.82
CA PHE A 138 6.37 12.17 -6.88
C PHE A 138 6.80 13.61 -6.57
N TYR A 139 6.97 13.93 -5.28
CA TYR A 139 7.37 15.26 -4.83
C TYR A 139 8.87 15.53 -5.01
N GLN A 140 9.67 14.45 -5.13
CA GLN A 140 11.12 14.52 -5.33
C GLN A 140 11.56 13.56 -6.43
N SER A 141 12.79 13.72 -6.94
CA SER A 141 13.34 12.81 -7.92
C SER A 141 13.77 11.47 -7.28
N PRO A 142 13.78 10.35 -8.06
CA PRO A 142 14.29 9.07 -7.55
C PRO A 142 15.73 9.16 -7.01
N GLN A 143 16.55 10.05 -7.57
CA GLN A 143 17.92 10.26 -7.13
C GLN A 143 18.00 10.91 -5.73
N GLU A 144 17.20 11.94 -5.49
CA GLU A 144 17.10 12.60 -4.17
C GLU A 144 16.58 11.61 -3.13
N MET A 145 15.59 10.79 -3.47
CA MET A 145 15.06 9.74 -2.61
C MET A 145 16.14 8.71 -2.23
N LEU A 146 16.96 8.29 -3.19
CA LEU A 146 18.10 7.38 -2.93
C LEU A 146 19.11 8.00 -1.96
N GLU A 147 19.43 9.27 -2.10
CA GLU A 147 20.35 9.97 -1.22
C GLU A 147 19.80 10.08 0.21
N GLU A 148 18.53 10.37 0.36
CA GLU A 148 17.86 10.39 1.67
C GLU A 148 17.83 9.00 2.33
N LEU A 149 17.52 7.94 1.57
CA LEU A 149 17.57 6.55 2.06
C LEU A 149 18.97 6.17 2.53
N LYS A 150 20.00 6.49 1.75
CA LYS A 150 21.39 6.26 2.13
C LYS A 150 21.78 7.00 3.41
N ALA A 151 21.37 8.24 3.55
CA ALA A 151 21.63 9.03 4.75
C ALA A 151 20.95 8.43 6.00
N GLY A 152 19.75 7.86 5.86
CA GLY A 152 19.00 7.22 6.93
C GLY A 152 19.42 5.77 7.23
N LYS A 153 20.06 5.07 6.29
CA LYS A 153 20.37 3.62 6.32
C LYS A 153 21.03 3.18 7.63
N VAL A 154 22.10 3.84 8.02
CA VAL A 154 22.86 3.47 9.22
C VAL A 154 22.00 3.57 10.48
N SER A 155 21.21 4.63 10.60
CA SER A 155 20.32 4.82 11.77
C SER A 155 19.20 3.78 11.81
N ALA A 156 18.60 3.47 10.66
CA ALA A 156 17.56 2.45 10.55
C ALA A 156 18.11 1.05 10.88
N GLN A 157 19.24 0.67 10.32
CA GLN A 157 19.88 -0.62 10.60
C GLN A 157 20.30 -0.74 12.07
N MET A 158 20.80 0.33 12.69
CA MET A 158 21.11 0.36 14.12
C MET A 158 19.86 0.17 14.97
N LEU A 159 18.74 0.82 14.63
CA LEU A 159 17.47 0.64 15.34
C LEU A 159 16.99 -0.80 15.28
N LEU A 160 17.06 -1.44 14.10
CA LEU A 160 16.68 -2.85 13.92
C LEU A 160 17.59 -3.78 14.73
N MET A 161 18.89 -3.51 14.76
CA MET A 161 19.85 -4.25 15.57
C MET A 161 19.55 -4.12 17.07
N LEU A 162 19.28 -2.91 17.55
CA LEU A 162 18.92 -2.67 18.94
C LEU A 162 17.58 -3.34 19.31
N ALA A 163 16.61 -3.36 18.41
CA ALA A 163 15.36 -4.07 18.62
C ALA A 163 15.53 -5.59 18.76
N SER A 164 16.40 -6.17 17.91
CA SER A 164 16.78 -7.59 17.99
C SER A 164 17.47 -7.92 19.30
N GLU A 165 18.51 -7.17 19.66
CA GLU A 165 19.30 -7.35 20.89
C GLU A 165 18.40 -7.18 22.15
N PHE A 166 17.51 -6.19 22.14
CA PHE A 166 16.54 -6.00 23.22
C PHE A 166 15.62 -7.22 23.35
N GLY A 167 15.10 -7.75 22.25
CA GLY A 167 14.24 -8.94 22.25
C GLY A 167 14.92 -10.15 22.87
N LEU A 168 16.17 -10.41 22.49
CA LEU A 168 16.98 -11.50 23.05
C LEU A 168 17.18 -11.33 24.55
N ARG A 169 17.68 -10.18 24.99
CA ARG A 169 17.92 -9.90 26.42
C ARG A 169 16.64 -9.93 27.25
N PHE A 170 15.54 -9.44 26.68
CA PHE A 170 14.24 -9.47 27.36
C PHE A 170 13.77 -10.91 27.58
N THR A 171 13.93 -11.77 26.58
CA THR A 171 13.59 -13.19 26.68
C THR A 171 14.49 -13.91 27.70
N GLU A 172 15.80 -13.64 27.72
CA GLU A 172 16.72 -14.18 28.72
C GLU A 172 16.30 -13.77 30.14
N LYS A 173 15.99 -12.48 30.35
CA LYS A 173 15.54 -11.99 31.67
C LYS A 173 14.25 -12.60 32.15
N LYS A 174 13.30 -12.88 31.25
CA LYS A 174 12.08 -13.62 31.59
C LYS A 174 12.38 -15.05 32.00
N ARG A 175 13.25 -15.75 31.25
CA ARG A 175 13.69 -17.12 31.58
C ARG A 175 14.39 -17.19 32.95
N GLU A 176 15.30 -16.27 33.27
CA GLU A 176 15.96 -16.19 34.58
C GLU A 176 14.93 -16.06 35.73
N ARG A 177 13.79 -15.43 35.49
CA ARG A 177 12.73 -15.20 36.47
C ARG A 177 11.59 -16.20 36.41
N ASN A 178 11.65 -17.18 35.51
CA ASN A 178 10.55 -18.12 35.21
C ASN A 178 9.23 -17.41 34.91
N LEU A 179 9.27 -16.35 34.11
CA LEU A 179 8.12 -15.56 33.70
C LEU A 179 7.83 -15.76 32.20
N LEU A 180 6.55 -15.84 31.87
CA LEU A 180 6.03 -15.82 30.51
C LEU A 180 4.99 -14.71 30.43
N ASP A 181 4.95 -14.00 29.32
CA ASP A 181 3.85 -13.10 28.96
C ASP A 181 2.96 -13.72 27.87
N PHE A 182 1.88 -13.05 27.52
CA PHE A 182 0.92 -13.58 26.52
C PHE A 182 1.56 -13.83 25.15
N SER A 183 2.45 -12.95 24.70
CA SER A 183 3.14 -13.14 23.43
C SER A 183 4.07 -14.37 23.44
N ASP A 184 4.67 -14.71 24.59
CA ASP A 184 5.45 -15.93 24.73
C ASP A 184 4.57 -17.17 24.59
N LEU A 185 3.34 -17.15 25.14
CA LEU A 185 2.40 -18.27 25.02
C LEU A 185 1.96 -18.48 23.57
N GLU A 186 1.70 -17.41 22.84
CA GLU A 186 1.37 -17.46 21.42
C GLU A 186 2.51 -18.04 20.60
N HIS A 187 3.76 -17.60 20.82
CA HIS A 187 4.93 -18.14 20.13
C HIS A 187 5.20 -19.62 20.48
N LEU A 188 4.99 -20.02 21.74
CA LEU A 188 5.12 -21.41 22.13
C LEU A 188 4.03 -22.27 21.45
N ALA A 189 2.80 -21.77 21.37
CA ALA A 189 1.73 -22.45 20.65
C ALA A 189 2.09 -22.58 19.16
N LEU A 190 2.57 -21.50 18.54
CA LEU A 190 3.03 -21.51 17.14
C LEU A 190 4.12 -22.58 16.92
N GLN A 191 5.13 -22.67 17.79
CA GLN A 191 6.22 -23.65 17.70
C GLN A 191 5.72 -25.11 17.78
N ILE A 192 4.63 -25.36 18.53
CA ILE A 192 4.05 -26.69 18.68
C ILE A 192 3.14 -27.04 17.49
N LEU A 193 2.38 -26.07 17.00
CA LEU A 193 1.32 -26.30 16.02
C LEU A 193 1.79 -26.13 14.58
N VAL A 194 2.84 -25.36 14.34
CA VAL A 194 3.27 -24.97 13.00
C VAL A 194 4.71 -25.38 12.74
N LYS A 195 4.99 -25.87 11.52
CA LYS A 195 6.35 -26.16 11.02
C LYS A 195 6.63 -25.35 9.76
N LYS A 196 7.89 -25.04 9.52
CA LYS A 196 8.36 -24.52 8.23
C LYS A 196 9.07 -25.63 7.46
N GLU A 197 8.54 -25.95 6.28
CA GLU A 197 9.13 -26.91 5.35
C GLU A 197 9.34 -26.25 3.98
N ASN A 198 10.59 -26.18 3.53
CA ASN A 198 10.97 -25.54 2.25
C ASN A 198 10.45 -24.10 2.09
N GLY A 199 10.44 -23.33 3.18
CA GLY A 199 9.93 -21.94 3.19
C GLY A 199 8.40 -21.79 3.30
N ASN A 200 7.65 -22.92 3.25
CA ASN A 200 6.21 -22.91 3.43
C ASN A 200 5.83 -23.20 4.88
N VAL A 201 4.75 -22.58 5.32
CA VAL A 201 4.14 -22.84 6.62
C VAL A 201 3.21 -24.03 6.48
N VAL A 202 3.42 -25.07 7.30
CA VAL A 202 2.64 -26.31 7.28
C VAL A 202 2.22 -26.72 8.69
N PRO A 203 1.08 -27.42 8.86
CA PRO A 203 0.65 -27.91 10.16
C PRO A 203 1.67 -28.87 10.78
N GLY A 204 1.98 -28.68 12.06
CA GLY A 204 2.77 -29.63 12.85
C GLY A 204 1.97 -30.88 13.25
N GLU A 205 2.64 -31.86 13.85
CA GLU A 205 1.98 -33.08 14.28
C GLU A 205 0.85 -32.88 15.28
N ALA A 206 1.04 -31.90 16.20
CA ALA A 206 0.00 -31.54 17.16
C ALA A 206 -1.21 -30.91 16.48
N ALA A 207 -1.01 -30.01 15.51
CA ALA A 207 -2.10 -29.43 14.73
C ALA A 207 -2.88 -30.51 13.96
N LEU A 208 -2.17 -31.46 13.31
CA LEU A 208 -2.79 -32.60 12.62
C LEU A 208 -3.55 -33.53 13.57
N ALA A 209 -3.14 -33.62 14.84
CA ALA A 209 -3.90 -34.39 15.85
C ALA A 209 -5.17 -33.65 16.26
N PHE A 210 -5.09 -32.32 16.49
CA PHE A 210 -6.25 -31.50 16.82
C PHE A 210 -7.26 -31.41 15.67
N SER A 211 -6.81 -31.31 14.41
CA SER A 211 -7.69 -31.27 13.25
C SER A 211 -8.55 -32.53 13.08
N LYS A 212 -8.12 -33.66 13.66
CA LYS A 212 -8.92 -34.90 13.71
C LYS A 212 -9.90 -34.97 14.90
N GLN A 213 -9.67 -34.13 15.89
CA GLN A 213 -10.47 -34.07 17.12
C GLN A 213 -11.59 -33.05 17.04
N PHE A 214 -11.36 -31.92 16.38
CA PHE A 214 -12.33 -30.84 16.24
C PHE A 214 -13.01 -30.92 14.87
N GLU A 215 -14.33 -30.89 14.86
CA GLU A 215 -15.14 -30.83 13.62
C GLU A 215 -15.28 -29.39 13.11
N GLU A 216 -15.36 -28.44 14.03
CA GLU A 216 -15.51 -27.01 13.73
C GLU A 216 -14.64 -26.17 14.69
N ILE A 217 -14.08 -25.09 14.17
CA ILE A 217 -13.39 -24.05 14.94
C ILE A 217 -14.16 -22.75 14.73
N MET A 218 -14.69 -22.19 15.81
CA MET A 218 -15.39 -20.91 15.80
C MET A 218 -14.56 -19.87 16.49
N ILE A 219 -14.32 -18.72 15.82
CA ILE A 219 -13.51 -17.62 16.33
C ILE A 219 -14.43 -16.42 16.51
N ASP A 220 -14.53 -15.96 17.76
CA ASP A 220 -15.19 -14.70 18.07
C ASP A 220 -14.22 -13.53 17.92
N GLU A 221 -14.72 -12.37 17.53
CA GLU A 221 -13.94 -11.13 17.35
C GLU A 221 -12.69 -11.32 16.46
N TYR A 222 -12.83 -12.02 15.33
CA TYR A 222 -11.72 -12.34 14.41
C TYR A 222 -10.93 -11.09 13.96
N GLN A 223 -11.58 -9.91 13.89
CA GLN A 223 -10.93 -8.64 13.57
C GLN A 223 -9.85 -8.23 14.57
N ASP A 224 -9.87 -8.77 15.80
CA ASP A 224 -8.89 -8.49 16.85
C ASP A 224 -7.73 -9.50 16.85
N SER A 225 -7.75 -10.49 15.94
CA SER A 225 -6.67 -11.46 15.80
C SER A 225 -5.37 -10.79 15.33
N ASN A 226 -4.24 -11.33 15.82
CA ASN A 226 -2.91 -10.90 15.40
C ASN A 226 -2.29 -11.92 14.42
N LEU A 227 -1.17 -11.54 13.79
CA LEU A 227 -0.49 -12.39 12.79
C LEU A 227 -0.05 -13.76 13.34
N ILE A 228 0.23 -13.87 14.65
CA ILE A 228 0.62 -15.15 15.26
C ILE A 228 -0.60 -16.06 15.37
N GLN A 229 -1.72 -15.52 15.81
CA GLN A 229 -2.99 -16.24 15.92
C GLN A 229 -3.47 -16.71 14.55
N GLU A 230 -3.38 -15.85 13.53
CA GLU A 230 -3.69 -16.23 12.14
C GLU A 230 -2.78 -17.33 11.59
N ALA A 231 -1.50 -17.35 11.98
CA ALA A 231 -0.56 -18.39 11.57
C ALA A 231 -0.80 -19.74 12.27
N ILE A 232 -1.49 -19.75 13.42
CA ILE A 232 -1.84 -20.97 14.19
C ILE A 232 -3.13 -21.60 13.66
N LEU A 233 -4.04 -20.79 13.12
CA LEU A 233 -5.36 -21.20 12.62
C LEU A 233 -5.29 -21.78 11.21
#